data_2e7869bcdf7bbee430a9497b3237ba75
#
_entry.id   2e7869bcdf7bbee430a9497b3237ba75
#
_cell.length_a   1.000
_cell.length_b   1.000
_cell.length_c   1.000
_cell.angle_alpha   90.00
_cell.angle_beta   90.00
_cell.angle_gamma   90.00
#
_symmetry.space_group_name_H-M   'P 1'
#
loop_
_entity.id
_entity.type
_entity.pdbx_description
1 polymer ?
#
loop_
_entity_poly.entity_id
_entity_poly.type
_entity_poly.pdbx_seq_one_letter_code
_entity_poly.pdbx_strand_id
1 'polypeptide(L)'
;MGHGAVQGKVDLGNTPVGPRAAGRPSAFAFRLLSPTALLFSYLLLGALLALALLQRATPAVARAQLAEFPKELGAFHMIQESEIAPNILAILQPTDTVVRAYARQPGEPLVSLYIAYHADQSEGSRVHSPKSCLPGAGWQITTIKTIPLAWKGGESKGNLVRVEKGLDKQLALYWIHSNGRVVANEYVARAYIFHDLFARRRSDGGLVRFMTVFAPEEREESAKERLLVLAEATLQVISRYIPD
;
A
#
# COMPACT_ATOMS: atom_id res chain seq x y z
N MET A 1 18.33 76.34 57.70
CA MET A 1 18.14 75.83 59.05
C MET A 1 17.71 74.42 58.93
N GLY A 2 18.34 73.42 59.35
CA GLY A 2 19.40 73.06 60.21
C GLY A 2 19.90 71.68 59.86
N HIS A 3 21.14 71.52 60.14
CA HIS A 3 21.96 70.34 59.96
C HIS A 3 21.50 69.11 60.77
N GLY A 4 21.81 67.90 60.25
CA GLY A 4 21.77 66.68 61.00
C GLY A 4 22.52 65.59 60.25
N ALA A 5 23.88 65.62 60.39
CA ALA A 5 24.75 64.55 59.96
C ALA A 5 24.70 63.39 60.96
N VAL A 6 24.45 62.19 60.55
CA VAL A 6 24.70 60.97 61.35
C VAL A 6 25.70 60.12 60.61
N GLN A 7 26.92 60.09 61.15
CA GLN A 7 27.98 59.15 60.78
C GLN A 7 27.65 57.80 61.35
N GLY A 8 27.31 56.85 60.48
CA GLY A 8 27.22 55.40 60.78
C GLY A 8 28.55 54.72 60.49
N LYS A 9 29.21 54.27 61.55
CA LYS A 9 30.46 53.55 61.55
C LYS A 9 30.21 52.17 60.98
N VAL A 10 30.82 51.81 59.83
CA VAL A 10 30.77 50.50 59.27
C VAL A 10 31.82 49.60 59.95
N ASP A 11 31.34 48.65 60.69
CA ASP A 11 32.16 47.59 61.33
C ASP A 11 32.48 46.48 60.32
N LEU A 12 33.75 46.41 59.93
CA LEU A 12 34.25 45.35 59.02
C LEU A 12 34.50 44.10 59.84
N GLY A 13 33.45 43.36 60.10
CA GLY A 13 33.52 42.04 60.68
C GLY A 13 34.32 41.06 59.77
N ASN A 14 35.53 40.73 60.19
CA ASN A 14 36.43 39.78 59.60
C ASN A 14 35.91 38.38 59.89
N THR A 15 35.13 37.82 58.95
CA THR A 15 34.72 36.43 59.02
C THR A 15 35.79 35.57 58.36
N PRO A 16 36.33 34.52 59.00
CA PRO A 16 37.31 33.61 58.41
C PRO A 16 36.63 32.78 57.32
N VAL A 17 37.17 32.87 56.11
CA VAL A 17 36.79 32.02 54.98
C VAL A 17 37.30 30.61 55.27
N GLY A 18 36.41 29.75 55.72
CA GLY A 18 36.68 28.34 55.85
C GLY A 18 37.04 27.69 54.48
N PRO A 19 37.85 26.63 54.46
CA PRO A 19 38.27 26.01 53.22
C PRO A 19 37.05 25.48 52.45
N ARG A 20 36.86 25.99 51.21
CA ARG A 20 35.90 25.45 50.26
C ARG A 20 36.16 23.94 50.11
N ALA A 21 35.22 23.15 50.57
CA ALA A 21 35.20 21.71 50.26
C ALA A 21 35.21 21.55 48.74
N ALA A 22 36.33 21.05 48.24
CA ALA A 22 36.43 20.63 46.84
C ALA A 22 35.37 19.56 46.59
N GLY A 23 34.35 19.94 45.80
CA GLY A 23 33.30 19.03 45.37
C GLY A 23 33.97 17.84 44.70
N ARG A 24 33.85 16.65 45.30
CA ARG A 24 34.23 15.39 44.68
C ARG A 24 33.56 15.32 43.33
N PRO A 25 34.28 15.05 42.22
CA PRO A 25 33.64 14.80 40.97
C PRO A 25 32.71 13.60 41.20
N SER A 26 31.44 13.79 40.92
CA SER A 26 30.46 12.68 40.89
C SER A 26 30.98 11.67 39.89
N ALA A 27 31.57 10.60 40.41
CA ALA A 27 31.86 9.43 39.57
C ALA A 27 30.53 9.00 38.94
N PHE A 28 30.38 9.31 37.66
CA PHE A 28 29.32 8.74 36.84
C PHE A 28 29.58 7.24 36.86
N ALA A 29 28.98 6.56 37.83
CA ALA A 29 29.07 5.13 37.94
C ALA A 29 28.41 4.56 36.68
N PHE A 30 29.22 4.15 35.72
CA PHE A 30 28.82 3.33 34.61
C PHE A 30 28.27 2.03 35.23
N ARG A 31 26.97 2.05 35.51
CA ARG A 31 26.29 0.86 36.00
C ARG A 31 26.41 -0.17 34.87
N LEU A 32 27.35 -1.09 35.03
CA LEU A 32 27.46 -2.24 34.14
C LEU A 32 26.07 -2.87 34.04
N LEU A 33 25.52 -2.87 32.82
CA LEU A 33 24.23 -3.47 32.55
C LEU A 33 24.24 -4.90 33.12
N SER A 34 23.16 -5.27 33.79
CA SER A 34 23.06 -6.64 34.31
C SER A 34 23.26 -7.64 33.17
N PRO A 35 23.84 -8.83 33.44
CA PRO A 35 24.06 -9.84 32.40
C PRO A 35 22.75 -10.16 31.61
N THR A 36 21.61 -10.06 32.28
CA THR A 36 20.27 -10.22 31.64
C THR A 36 19.97 -9.08 30.66
N ALA A 37 20.31 -7.83 31.00
CA ALA A 37 20.11 -6.69 30.10
C ALA A 37 21.06 -6.77 28.89
N LEU A 38 22.29 -7.22 29.06
CA LEU A 38 23.23 -7.47 27.95
C LEU A 38 22.69 -8.57 27.02
N LEU A 39 22.23 -9.69 27.57
CA LEU A 39 21.62 -10.78 26.79
C LEU A 39 20.43 -10.28 25.98
N PHE A 40 19.53 -9.50 26.60
CA PHE A 40 18.36 -8.92 25.92
C PHE A 40 18.78 -7.97 24.79
N SER A 41 19.82 -7.14 25.02
CA SER A 41 20.36 -6.23 23.99
C SER A 41 20.96 -6.99 22.81
N TYR A 42 21.70 -8.07 23.05
CA TYR A 42 22.25 -8.90 21.97
C TYR A 42 21.15 -9.65 21.20
N LEU A 43 20.12 -10.15 21.88
CA LEU A 43 18.97 -10.77 21.22
C LEU A 43 18.21 -9.76 20.36
N LEU A 44 18.00 -8.54 20.86
CA LEU A 44 17.35 -7.47 20.10
C LEU A 44 18.19 -7.05 18.89
N LEU A 45 19.50 -6.87 19.08
CA LEU A 45 20.41 -6.52 18.00
C LEU A 45 20.48 -7.63 16.95
N GLY A 46 20.53 -8.89 17.38
CA GLY A 46 20.48 -10.05 16.50
C GLY A 46 19.17 -10.13 15.71
N ALA A 47 18.06 -9.86 16.37
CA ALA A 47 16.75 -9.80 15.71
C ALA A 47 16.67 -8.66 14.70
N LEU A 48 17.17 -7.46 15.03
CA LEU A 48 17.24 -6.31 14.12
C LEU A 48 18.16 -6.59 12.93
N LEU A 49 19.31 -7.21 13.17
CA LEU A 49 20.23 -7.62 12.11
C LEU A 49 19.61 -8.68 11.21
N ALA A 50 18.94 -9.68 11.77
CA ALA A 50 18.20 -10.69 11.01
C ALA A 50 17.11 -10.03 10.18
N LEU A 51 16.35 -9.09 10.75
CA LEU A 51 15.34 -8.33 10.04
C LEU A 51 15.95 -7.50 8.90
N ALA A 52 17.06 -6.81 9.12
CA ALA A 52 17.78 -6.06 8.09
C ALA A 52 18.33 -6.94 6.97
N LEU A 53 18.79 -8.16 7.31
CA LEU A 53 19.24 -9.13 6.32
C LEU A 53 18.09 -9.75 5.52
N LEU A 54 16.91 -9.85 6.12
CA LEU A 54 15.68 -10.28 5.44
C LEU A 54 15.09 -9.20 4.51
N GLN A 55 15.34 -7.92 4.80
CA GLN A 55 14.92 -6.77 3.98
C GLN A 55 15.82 -6.55 2.74
N ARG A 56 16.73 -7.47 2.40
CA ARG A 56 17.48 -7.39 1.15
C ARG A 56 16.50 -7.44 -0.02
N ALA A 57 16.79 -6.61 -1.05
CA ALA A 57 15.99 -6.43 -2.24
C ALA A 57 15.32 -7.73 -2.71
N THR A 58 14.01 -7.68 -2.90
CA THR A 58 13.25 -8.80 -3.48
C THR A 58 13.81 -9.08 -4.87
N PRO A 59 14.13 -10.32 -5.22
CA PRO A 59 14.63 -10.62 -6.54
C PRO A 59 13.59 -10.24 -7.59
N ALA A 60 14.01 -9.56 -8.65
CA ALA A 60 13.14 -9.25 -9.76
C ALA A 60 12.60 -10.55 -10.36
N VAL A 61 11.30 -10.71 -10.37
CA VAL A 61 10.64 -11.88 -10.95
C VAL A 61 10.48 -11.67 -12.45
N ALA A 62 10.91 -12.66 -13.25
CA ALA A 62 10.75 -12.61 -14.70
C ALA A 62 9.26 -12.57 -15.06
N ARG A 63 8.85 -11.58 -15.84
CA ARG A 63 7.48 -11.38 -16.31
C ARG A 63 7.45 -10.65 -17.65
N ALA A 64 6.35 -10.76 -18.38
CA ALA A 64 6.08 -9.90 -19.53
C ALA A 64 5.71 -8.48 -19.05
N GLN A 65 6.02 -7.47 -19.85
CA GLN A 65 5.61 -6.08 -19.56
C GLN A 65 4.12 -5.90 -19.79
N LEU A 66 3.46 -5.08 -18.97
CA LEU A 66 2.03 -4.80 -19.12
C LEU A 66 1.68 -4.09 -20.44
N ALA A 67 2.64 -3.43 -21.07
CA ALA A 67 2.49 -2.90 -22.42
C ALA A 67 2.17 -4.00 -23.46
N GLU A 68 2.64 -5.24 -23.22
CA GLU A 68 2.40 -6.40 -24.07
C GLU A 68 1.10 -7.15 -23.70
N PHE A 69 0.30 -6.61 -22.76
CA PHE A 69 -0.95 -7.23 -22.36
C PHE A 69 -1.87 -7.43 -23.57
N PRO A 70 -2.63 -8.54 -23.65
CA PRO A 70 -3.39 -8.87 -24.86
C PRO A 70 -4.37 -7.78 -25.28
N LYS A 71 -4.40 -7.48 -26.58
CA LYS A 71 -5.41 -6.62 -27.19
C LYS A 71 -6.74 -7.34 -27.41
N GLU A 72 -6.72 -8.65 -27.33
CA GLU A 72 -7.88 -9.52 -27.45
C GLU A 72 -7.96 -10.45 -26.23
N LEU A 73 -9.12 -10.50 -25.59
CA LEU A 73 -9.38 -11.30 -24.39
C LEU A 73 -10.74 -12.00 -24.54
N GLY A 74 -10.70 -13.27 -24.97
CA GLY A 74 -11.90 -14.01 -25.32
C GLY A 74 -12.66 -13.33 -26.46
N ALA A 75 -13.91 -12.92 -26.20
CA ALA A 75 -14.72 -12.19 -27.17
C ALA A 75 -14.51 -10.66 -27.16
N PHE A 76 -13.63 -10.15 -26.31
CA PHE A 76 -13.37 -8.72 -26.13
C PHE A 76 -12.18 -8.26 -26.97
N HIS A 77 -12.35 -7.11 -27.66
CA HIS A 77 -11.31 -6.44 -28.42
C HIS A 77 -10.96 -5.10 -27.75
N MET A 78 -9.68 -4.74 -27.71
CA MET A 78 -9.24 -3.45 -27.22
C MET A 78 -9.73 -2.35 -28.18
N ILE A 79 -10.45 -1.40 -27.62
CA ILE A 79 -10.96 -0.23 -28.35
C ILE A 79 -10.02 0.97 -28.14
N GLN A 80 -9.50 1.11 -26.91
CA GLN A 80 -8.68 2.26 -26.56
C GLN A 80 -7.62 1.86 -25.51
N GLU A 81 -6.44 2.45 -25.63
CA GLU A 81 -5.42 2.46 -24.59
C GLU A 81 -5.27 3.89 -24.05
N SER A 82 -5.08 4.03 -22.77
CA SER A 82 -4.97 5.33 -22.08
C SER A 82 -3.76 5.36 -21.18
N GLU A 83 -3.15 6.53 -21.05
CA GLU A 83 -2.08 6.76 -20.09
C GLU A 83 -2.64 7.28 -18.77
N ILE A 84 -1.95 6.96 -17.68
CA ILE A 84 -2.28 7.50 -16.36
C ILE A 84 -1.59 8.85 -16.21
N ALA A 85 -2.32 9.84 -15.71
CA ALA A 85 -1.77 11.17 -15.48
C ALA A 85 -0.53 11.11 -14.56
N PRO A 86 0.55 11.85 -14.87
CA PRO A 86 1.81 11.80 -14.14
C PRO A 86 1.67 12.06 -12.63
N ASN A 87 0.78 12.95 -12.23
CA ASN A 87 0.49 13.25 -10.82
C ASN A 87 -0.13 12.04 -10.09
N ILE A 88 -0.91 11.22 -10.77
CA ILE A 88 -1.48 9.99 -10.21
C ILE A 88 -0.40 8.90 -10.12
N LEU A 89 0.44 8.75 -11.14
CA LEU A 89 1.59 7.83 -11.12
C LEU A 89 2.54 8.15 -9.96
N ALA A 90 2.81 9.43 -9.70
CA ALA A 90 3.66 9.87 -8.60
C ALA A 90 3.09 9.48 -7.21
N ILE A 91 1.77 9.38 -7.07
CA ILE A 91 1.09 8.95 -5.83
C ILE A 91 1.07 7.42 -5.71
N LEU A 92 0.75 6.73 -6.81
CA LEU A 92 0.57 5.28 -6.79
C LEU A 92 1.89 4.50 -6.84
N GLN A 93 2.92 5.08 -7.46
CA GLN A 93 4.27 4.52 -7.63
C GLN A 93 4.29 3.04 -8.07
N PRO A 94 3.50 2.66 -9.10
CA PRO A 94 3.56 1.31 -9.62
C PRO A 94 4.86 1.09 -10.38
N THR A 95 5.34 -0.14 -10.42
CA THR A 95 6.49 -0.52 -11.26
C THR A 95 6.09 -0.56 -12.73
N ASP A 96 4.85 -0.99 -13.01
CA ASP A 96 4.33 -1.11 -14.37
C ASP A 96 2.79 -1.02 -14.35
N THR A 97 2.20 -0.44 -15.42
CA THR A 97 0.75 -0.25 -15.49
C THR A 97 0.22 -0.42 -16.92
N VAL A 98 -1.06 -0.78 -17.00
CA VAL A 98 -1.82 -0.71 -18.25
C VAL A 98 -3.25 -0.24 -17.97
N VAL A 99 -3.75 0.63 -18.84
CA VAL A 99 -5.16 1.06 -18.86
C VAL A 99 -5.70 0.85 -20.25
N ARG A 100 -6.67 -0.05 -20.39
CA ARG A 100 -7.30 -0.36 -21.68
C ARG A 100 -8.81 -0.46 -21.56
N ALA A 101 -9.50 0.00 -22.57
CA ALA A 101 -10.94 -0.18 -22.71
C ALA A 101 -11.22 -1.26 -23.74
N TYR A 102 -12.12 -2.18 -23.40
CA TYR A 102 -12.51 -3.31 -24.22
C TYR A 102 -14.02 -3.30 -24.47
N ALA A 103 -14.42 -3.82 -25.63
CA ALA A 103 -15.80 -4.15 -25.95
C ALA A 103 -15.89 -5.44 -26.75
N ARG A 104 -17.06 -6.13 -26.70
CA ARG A 104 -17.33 -7.32 -27.52
C ARG A 104 -17.84 -6.92 -28.92
N GLN A 105 -18.61 -5.83 -28.98
CA GLN A 105 -19.21 -5.37 -30.24
C GLN A 105 -19.41 -3.85 -30.23
N PRO A 106 -19.52 -3.21 -31.39
CA PRO A 106 -19.78 -1.77 -31.48
C PRO A 106 -21.07 -1.37 -30.77
N GLY A 107 -21.04 -0.27 -30.02
CA GLY A 107 -22.20 0.26 -29.28
C GLY A 107 -22.45 -0.35 -27.90
N GLU A 108 -21.73 -1.40 -27.53
CA GLU A 108 -21.75 -1.94 -26.17
C GLU A 108 -20.98 -1.02 -25.21
N PRO A 109 -21.44 -0.86 -23.93
CA PRO A 109 -20.66 -0.14 -22.94
C PRO A 109 -19.26 -0.74 -22.76
N LEU A 110 -18.25 0.13 -22.80
CA LEU A 110 -16.86 -0.29 -22.64
C LEU A 110 -16.60 -0.82 -21.23
N VAL A 111 -15.70 -1.80 -21.15
CA VAL A 111 -15.09 -2.21 -19.89
C VAL A 111 -13.66 -1.66 -19.83
N SER A 112 -13.41 -0.75 -18.91
CA SER A 112 -12.06 -0.27 -18.62
C SER A 112 -11.35 -1.27 -17.73
N LEU A 113 -10.24 -1.82 -18.20
CA LEU A 113 -9.30 -2.63 -17.42
C LEU A 113 -8.14 -1.73 -16.97
N TYR A 114 -7.83 -1.77 -15.69
CA TYR A 114 -6.64 -1.20 -15.09
C TYR A 114 -5.86 -2.28 -14.35
N ILE A 115 -4.58 -2.42 -14.66
CA ILE A 115 -3.65 -3.27 -13.93
C ILE A 115 -2.49 -2.38 -13.47
N ALA A 116 -2.17 -2.46 -12.18
CA ALA A 116 -0.98 -1.86 -11.59
C ALA A 116 -0.15 -2.95 -10.91
N TYR A 117 1.07 -3.14 -11.37
CA TYR A 117 2.03 -4.08 -10.80
C TYR A 117 3.06 -3.35 -9.94
N HIS A 118 3.37 -3.90 -8.79
CA HIS A 118 4.42 -3.46 -7.89
C HIS A 118 5.42 -4.62 -7.71
N ALA A 119 6.65 -4.42 -8.15
CA ALA A 119 7.71 -5.42 -8.02
C ALA A 119 8.17 -5.58 -6.56
N ASP A 120 8.02 -4.53 -5.77
CA ASP A 120 8.33 -4.52 -4.34
C ASP A 120 7.29 -3.68 -3.58
N GLN A 121 6.75 -4.25 -2.52
CA GLN A 121 5.80 -3.60 -1.63
C GLN A 121 6.35 -3.43 -0.21
N SER A 122 7.65 -3.69 0.03
CA SER A 122 8.29 -3.59 1.33
C SER A 122 8.50 -2.14 1.79
N GLU A 123 8.79 -1.21 0.86
CA GLU A 123 9.19 0.17 1.15
C GLU A 123 8.11 1.24 0.87
N GLY A 124 6.85 0.96 1.15
CA GLY A 124 5.80 1.98 1.04
C GLY A 124 5.10 2.06 -0.31
N SER A 125 5.65 1.50 -1.39
CA SER A 125 4.94 1.24 -2.64
C SER A 125 3.87 0.18 -2.37
N ARG A 126 2.60 0.61 -2.30
CA ARG A 126 1.50 -0.29 -1.90
C ARG A 126 0.40 -0.28 -2.94
N VAL A 127 -0.18 -1.44 -3.15
CA VAL A 127 -1.44 -1.54 -3.88
C VAL A 127 -2.49 -0.67 -3.18
N HIS A 128 -2.88 0.43 -3.83
CA HIS A 128 -3.94 1.30 -3.34
C HIS A 128 -5.32 0.70 -3.62
N SER A 129 -6.12 0.61 -2.57
CA SER A 129 -7.48 0.11 -2.69
C SER A 129 -8.38 1.09 -3.45
N PRO A 130 -9.20 0.61 -4.39
CA PRO A 130 -10.26 1.40 -5.00
C PRO A 130 -11.21 2.02 -3.99
N LYS A 131 -11.39 1.43 -2.81
CA LYS A 131 -12.19 1.99 -1.71
C LYS A 131 -11.66 3.33 -1.21
N SER A 132 -10.35 3.58 -1.32
CA SER A 132 -9.75 4.85 -0.94
C SER A 132 -9.68 5.84 -2.11
N CYS A 133 -9.39 5.33 -3.33
CA CYS A 133 -9.19 6.18 -4.50
C CYS A 133 -10.50 6.68 -5.12
N LEU A 134 -11.56 5.86 -5.14
CA LEU A 134 -12.84 6.24 -5.74
C LEU A 134 -13.51 7.42 -5.00
N PRO A 135 -13.60 7.43 -3.66
CA PRO A 135 -14.13 8.59 -2.94
C PRO A 135 -13.27 9.86 -3.15
N GLY A 136 -11.93 9.72 -3.19
CA GLY A 136 -11.02 10.83 -3.48
C GLY A 136 -11.24 11.47 -4.86
N ALA A 137 -11.77 10.71 -5.84
CA ALA A 137 -12.16 11.18 -7.16
C ALA A 137 -13.63 11.67 -7.23
N GLY A 138 -14.33 11.75 -6.10
CA GLY A 138 -15.71 12.23 -5.97
C GLY A 138 -16.75 11.15 -6.26
N TRP A 139 -16.40 9.87 -6.33
CA TRP A 139 -17.34 8.77 -6.45
C TRP A 139 -17.85 8.32 -5.08
N GLN A 140 -19.14 8.09 -4.97
CA GLN A 140 -19.78 7.50 -3.79
C GLN A 140 -19.90 5.99 -3.99
N ILE A 141 -19.40 5.22 -3.03
CA ILE A 141 -19.58 3.77 -3.03
C ILE A 141 -20.94 3.47 -2.40
N THR A 142 -21.86 2.93 -3.18
CA THR A 142 -23.21 2.61 -2.72
C THR A 142 -23.37 1.15 -2.29
N THR A 143 -22.60 0.24 -2.89
CA THR A 143 -22.65 -1.19 -2.54
C THR A 143 -21.27 -1.82 -2.72
N ILE A 144 -20.91 -2.71 -1.82
CA ILE A 144 -19.73 -3.58 -1.93
C ILE A 144 -20.16 -5.00 -1.65
N LYS A 145 -19.90 -5.91 -2.59
CA LYS A 145 -20.14 -7.35 -2.44
C LYS A 145 -18.86 -8.10 -2.80
N THR A 146 -18.51 -9.11 -2.02
CA THR A 146 -17.45 -10.05 -2.40
C THR A 146 -18.10 -11.20 -3.18
N ILE A 147 -17.60 -11.45 -4.39
CA ILE A 147 -18.12 -12.47 -5.29
C ILE A 147 -17.05 -13.49 -5.63
N PRO A 148 -17.41 -14.77 -5.89
CA PRO A 148 -16.46 -15.77 -6.35
C PRO A 148 -16.00 -15.44 -7.78
N LEU A 149 -14.75 -15.81 -8.09
CA LEU A 149 -14.15 -15.75 -9.43
C LEU A 149 -13.62 -17.13 -9.80
N ALA A 150 -13.86 -17.57 -11.02
CA ALA A 150 -13.34 -18.84 -11.51
C ALA A 150 -11.83 -18.73 -11.79
N TRP A 151 -11.00 -19.31 -10.92
CA TRP A 151 -9.55 -19.27 -11.03
C TRP A 151 -8.89 -20.56 -10.51
N LYS A 152 -8.17 -21.29 -11.34
CA LYS A 152 -7.30 -22.45 -10.99
C LYS A 152 -7.83 -23.39 -9.88
N GLY A 153 -9.14 -23.55 -9.78
CA GLY A 153 -9.77 -24.46 -8.81
C GLY A 153 -9.68 -24.07 -7.33
N GLY A 154 -9.20 -22.85 -7.01
CA GLY A 154 -9.11 -22.32 -5.64
C GLY A 154 -10.26 -21.36 -5.29
N GLU A 155 -10.37 -21.02 -4.00
CA GLU A 155 -11.27 -19.96 -3.53
C GLU A 155 -10.77 -18.58 -3.95
N SER A 156 -11.07 -18.18 -5.18
CA SER A 156 -10.76 -16.85 -5.69
C SER A 156 -11.96 -15.94 -5.50
N LYS A 157 -11.73 -14.75 -4.99
CA LYS A 157 -12.78 -13.78 -4.72
C LYS A 157 -12.38 -12.38 -5.19
N GLY A 158 -13.33 -11.65 -5.78
CA GLY A 158 -13.20 -10.25 -6.13
C GLY A 158 -14.23 -9.39 -5.42
N ASN A 159 -13.98 -8.08 -5.36
CA ASN A 159 -14.93 -7.10 -4.85
C ASN A 159 -15.72 -6.50 -6.01
N LEU A 160 -17.02 -6.71 -6.03
CA LEU A 160 -17.96 -6.03 -6.92
C LEU A 160 -18.48 -4.79 -6.19
N VAL A 161 -18.27 -3.62 -6.78
CA VAL A 161 -18.56 -2.33 -6.15
C VAL A 161 -19.39 -1.49 -7.09
N ARG A 162 -20.53 -1.01 -6.62
CA ARG A 162 -21.32 -0.01 -7.31
C ARG A 162 -20.90 1.37 -6.85
N VAL A 163 -20.62 2.25 -7.79
CA VAL A 163 -20.22 3.63 -7.53
C VAL A 163 -21.10 4.60 -8.31
N GLU A 164 -21.36 5.76 -7.71
CA GLU A 164 -22.20 6.79 -8.28
C GLU A 164 -21.54 8.17 -8.11
N LYS A 165 -21.66 9.02 -9.14
CA LYS A 165 -21.19 10.41 -9.13
C LYS A 165 -22.18 11.28 -9.87
N GLY A 166 -23.03 11.98 -9.15
CA GLY A 166 -24.17 12.68 -9.74
C GLY A 166 -25.12 11.69 -10.41
N LEU A 167 -25.32 11.83 -11.72
CA LEU A 167 -26.15 10.91 -12.50
C LEU A 167 -25.38 9.72 -13.06
N ASP A 168 -24.06 9.76 -13.01
CA ASP A 168 -23.21 8.69 -13.51
C ASP A 168 -23.18 7.51 -12.53
N LYS A 169 -23.47 6.33 -13.05
CA LYS A 169 -23.45 5.07 -12.31
C LYS A 169 -22.50 4.11 -12.99
N GLN A 170 -21.63 3.48 -12.21
CA GLN A 170 -20.68 2.49 -12.72
C GLN A 170 -20.63 1.27 -11.80
N LEU A 171 -20.29 0.15 -12.38
CA LEU A 171 -19.95 -1.07 -11.67
C LEU A 171 -18.46 -1.34 -11.81
N ALA A 172 -17.80 -1.62 -10.69
CA ALA A 172 -16.40 -1.95 -10.64
C ALA A 172 -16.22 -3.36 -10.07
N LEU A 173 -15.31 -4.13 -10.66
CA LEU A 173 -14.85 -5.41 -10.13
C LEU A 173 -13.34 -5.33 -9.93
N TYR A 174 -12.84 -5.67 -8.75
CA TYR A 174 -11.40 -5.64 -8.51
C TYR A 174 -10.95 -6.69 -7.51
N TRP A 175 -9.65 -7.04 -7.59
CA TRP A 175 -8.95 -7.89 -6.64
C TRP A 175 -7.47 -7.53 -6.55
N ILE A 176 -6.81 -8.06 -5.54
CA ILE A 176 -5.35 -8.04 -5.43
C ILE A 176 -4.83 -9.39 -5.91
N HIS A 177 -3.92 -9.35 -6.88
CA HIS A 177 -3.24 -10.52 -7.42
C HIS A 177 -1.81 -10.56 -6.91
N SER A 178 -1.42 -11.64 -6.25
CA SER A 178 -0.06 -11.79 -5.71
C SER A 178 0.28 -13.28 -5.54
N ASN A 179 1.42 -13.67 -6.11
CA ASN A 179 1.97 -15.02 -5.96
C ASN A 179 0.93 -16.14 -6.21
N GLY A 180 0.22 -16.06 -7.36
CA GLY A 180 -0.81 -17.03 -7.76
C GLY A 180 -2.09 -16.99 -6.94
N ARG A 181 -2.36 -15.91 -6.21
CA ARG A 181 -3.59 -15.75 -5.41
C ARG A 181 -4.41 -14.57 -5.90
N VAL A 182 -5.72 -14.76 -5.92
CA VAL A 182 -6.73 -13.74 -6.23
C VAL A 182 -7.48 -13.42 -4.94
N VAL A 183 -7.25 -12.27 -4.37
CA VAL A 183 -7.68 -11.92 -3.01
C VAL A 183 -8.51 -10.65 -3.02
N ALA A 184 -9.77 -10.74 -2.54
CA ALA A 184 -10.64 -9.57 -2.39
C ALA A 184 -10.34 -8.75 -1.13
N ASN A 185 -9.94 -9.40 -0.05
CA ASN A 185 -9.70 -8.76 1.25
C ASN A 185 -8.27 -8.18 1.32
N GLU A 186 -8.16 -6.86 1.45
CA GLU A 186 -6.90 -6.13 1.46
C GLU A 186 -6.01 -6.47 2.66
N TYR A 187 -6.61 -6.77 3.82
CA TYR A 187 -5.85 -7.17 5.02
C TYR A 187 -5.28 -8.58 4.86
N VAL A 188 -6.06 -9.49 4.27
CA VAL A 188 -5.60 -10.85 3.95
C VAL A 188 -4.50 -10.80 2.89
N ALA A 189 -4.65 -9.96 1.86
CA ALA A 189 -3.60 -9.76 0.86
C ALA A 189 -2.30 -9.26 1.49
N ARG A 190 -2.37 -8.31 2.43
CA ARG A 190 -1.20 -7.84 3.19
C ARG A 190 -0.55 -8.95 4.01
N ALA A 191 -1.35 -9.77 4.69
CA ALA A 191 -0.83 -10.90 5.46
C ALA A 191 -0.09 -11.89 4.55
N TYR A 192 -0.59 -12.16 3.34
CA TYR A 192 0.09 -12.98 2.35
C TYR A 192 1.40 -12.33 1.86
N ILE A 193 1.43 -11.02 1.61
CA ILE A 193 2.66 -10.31 1.23
C ILE A 193 3.72 -10.45 2.32
N PHE A 194 3.36 -10.25 3.59
CA PHE A 194 4.29 -10.46 4.71
C PHE A 194 4.79 -11.90 4.78
N HIS A 195 3.89 -12.88 4.69
CA HIS A 195 4.26 -14.28 4.67
C HIS A 195 5.23 -14.60 3.53
N ASP A 196 4.94 -14.14 2.33
CA ASP A 196 5.74 -14.41 1.13
C ASP A 196 7.09 -13.69 1.16
N LEU A 197 7.16 -12.50 1.78
CA LEU A 197 8.43 -11.80 2.02
C LEU A 197 9.39 -12.67 2.85
N PHE A 198 8.90 -13.32 3.90
CA PHE A 198 9.71 -14.18 4.74
C PHE A 198 9.96 -15.56 4.12
N ALA A 199 8.91 -16.20 3.57
CA ALA A 199 8.98 -17.57 3.09
C ALA A 199 9.62 -17.69 1.69
N ARG A 200 9.40 -16.70 0.82
CA ARG A 200 9.79 -16.74 -0.60
C ARG A 200 10.70 -15.58 -1.01
N ARG A 201 10.96 -14.62 -0.14
CA ARG A 201 11.63 -13.35 -0.43
C ARG A 201 10.96 -12.59 -1.58
N ARG A 202 9.63 -12.61 -1.63
CA ARG A 202 8.82 -11.94 -2.64
C ARG A 202 7.78 -11.08 -1.95
N SER A 203 7.64 -9.83 -2.42
CA SER A 203 6.58 -8.91 -2.02
C SER A 203 5.81 -8.34 -3.21
N ASP A 204 6.09 -8.86 -4.41
CA ASP A 204 5.46 -8.40 -5.63
C ASP A 204 3.98 -8.78 -5.71
N GLY A 205 3.25 -8.00 -6.49
CA GLY A 205 1.83 -8.20 -6.71
C GLY A 205 1.20 -7.00 -7.40
N GLY A 206 -0.09 -7.06 -7.64
CA GLY A 206 -0.77 -5.98 -8.34
C GLY A 206 -2.25 -5.87 -8.03
N LEU A 207 -2.80 -4.73 -8.40
CA LEU A 207 -4.24 -4.48 -8.45
C LEU A 207 -4.74 -4.75 -9.86
N VAL A 208 -5.81 -5.53 -9.98
CA VAL A 208 -6.56 -5.70 -11.21
C VAL A 208 -7.96 -5.14 -10.98
N ARG A 209 -8.38 -4.18 -11.81
CA ARG A 209 -9.67 -3.50 -11.69
C ARG A 209 -10.33 -3.37 -13.05
N PHE A 210 -11.60 -3.71 -13.10
CA PHE A 210 -12.50 -3.48 -14.23
C PHE A 210 -13.55 -2.46 -13.83
N MET A 211 -13.95 -1.59 -14.75
CA MET A 211 -15.07 -0.68 -14.56
C MET A 211 -15.90 -0.59 -15.83
N THR A 212 -17.21 -0.52 -15.68
CA THR A 212 -18.15 -0.31 -16.79
C THR A 212 -19.28 0.62 -16.36
N VAL A 213 -19.75 1.43 -17.29
CA VAL A 213 -20.98 2.21 -17.12
C VAL A 213 -22.20 1.33 -17.37
N PHE A 214 -23.35 1.72 -16.87
CA PHE A 214 -24.63 1.13 -17.25
C PHE A 214 -25.10 1.75 -18.56
N ALA A 215 -25.56 0.90 -19.51
CA ALA A 215 -26.34 1.39 -20.64
C ALA A 215 -27.70 1.92 -20.15
N PRO A 216 -28.38 2.77 -20.93
CA PRO A 216 -29.75 3.16 -20.62
C PRO A 216 -30.64 1.92 -20.38
N GLU A 217 -31.38 1.92 -19.28
CA GLU A 217 -32.28 0.82 -18.87
C GLU A 217 -31.62 -0.55 -18.64
N GLU A 218 -30.28 -0.61 -18.64
CA GLU A 218 -29.53 -1.85 -18.40
C GLU A 218 -29.71 -2.33 -16.95
N ARG A 219 -29.95 -3.62 -16.80
CA ARG A 219 -29.97 -4.27 -15.48
C ARG A 219 -28.55 -4.47 -14.96
N GLU A 220 -28.35 -4.33 -13.67
CA GLU A 220 -27.05 -4.53 -13.01
C GLU A 220 -26.43 -5.90 -13.32
N GLU A 221 -27.25 -6.96 -13.47
CA GLU A 221 -26.75 -8.30 -13.78
C GLU A 221 -26.07 -8.37 -15.16
N SER A 222 -26.56 -7.62 -16.17
CA SER A 222 -25.91 -7.59 -17.49
C SER A 222 -24.56 -6.89 -17.45
N ALA A 223 -24.47 -5.76 -16.72
CA ALA A 223 -23.21 -5.07 -16.50
C ALA A 223 -22.20 -5.95 -15.70
N LYS A 224 -22.68 -6.68 -14.70
CA LYS A 224 -21.90 -7.61 -13.91
C LYS A 224 -21.39 -8.79 -14.75
N GLU A 225 -22.24 -9.39 -15.58
CA GLU A 225 -21.85 -10.46 -16.49
C GLU A 225 -20.74 -9.98 -17.44
N ARG A 226 -20.88 -8.80 -18.04
CA ARG A 226 -19.85 -8.19 -18.90
C ARG A 226 -18.51 -8.06 -18.19
N LEU A 227 -18.49 -7.61 -16.91
CA LEU A 227 -17.28 -7.55 -16.11
C LEU A 227 -16.69 -8.93 -15.83
N LEU A 228 -17.52 -9.91 -15.45
CA LEU A 228 -17.08 -11.26 -15.12
C LEU A 228 -16.44 -11.97 -16.31
N VAL A 229 -17.07 -11.90 -17.49
CA VAL A 229 -16.53 -12.56 -18.69
C VAL A 229 -15.15 -12.00 -19.06
N LEU A 230 -14.95 -10.68 -19.00
CA LEU A 230 -13.62 -10.09 -19.24
C LEU A 230 -12.63 -10.42 -18.13
N ALA A 231 -13.09 -10.44 -16.87
CA ALA A 231 -12.25 -10.80 -15.72
C ALA A 231 -11.76 -12.25 -15.81
N GLU A 232 -12.62 -13.19 -16.18
CA GLU A 232 -12.25 -14.60 -16.39
C GLU A 232 -11.25 -14.76 -17.53
N ALA A 233 -11.47 -14.09 -18.67
CA ALA A 233 -10.51 -14.07 -19.77
C ALA A 233 -9.15 -13.48 -19.36
N THR A 234 -9.15 -12.43 -18.54
CA THR A 234 -7.94 -11.84 -17.98
C THR A 234 -7.21 -12.81 -17.07
N LEU A 235 -7.93 -13.51 -16.21
CA LEU A 235 -7.35 -14.50 -15.29
C LEU A 235 -6.60 -15.63 -16.01
N GLN A 236 -6.99 -16.00 -17.23
CA GLN A 236 -6.29 -17.04 -18.01
C GLN A 236 -4.86 -16.63 -18.42
N VAL A 237 -4.60 -15.34 -18.52
CA VAL A 237 -3.32 -14.81 -19.02
C VAL A 237 -2.52 -14.05 -17.97
N ILE A 238 -3.12 -13.67 -16.84
CA ILE A 238 -2.56 -12.73 -15.87
C ILE A 238 -1.21 -13.17 -15.30
N SER A 239 -0.99 -14.47 -15.08
CA SER A 239 0.24 -15.03 -14.50
C SER A 239 1.51 -14.74 -15.32
N ARG A 240 1.38 -14.34 -16.60
CA ARG A 240 2.52 -13.90 -17.41
C ARG A 240 2.98 -12.49 -17.03
N TYR A 241 2.08 -11.68 -16.46
CA TYR A 241 2.26 -10.27 -16.18
C TYR A 241 2.38 -9.98 -14.68
N ILE A 242 1.68 -10.75 -13.86
CA ILE A 242 1.82 -10.77 -12.39
C ILE A 242 2.11 -12.23 -12.03
N PRO A 243 3.38 -12.58 -11.77
CA PRO A 243 3.81 -13.97 -11.61
C PRO A 243 3.20 -14.67 -10.38
N ASP A 244 3.01 -15.98 -10.54
CA ASP A 244 2.53 -16.87 -9.48
C ASP A 244 3.59 -17.18 -8.42
#